data_95cde14fabb34bb71d5f4937589d4782
#
_entry.id   95cde14fabb34bb71d5f4937589d4782
#
_cell.length_a   1.000
_cell.length_b   1.000
_cell.length_c   1.000
_cell.angle_alpha   90.00
_cell.angle_beta   90.00
_cell.angle_gamma   90.00
#
_symmetry.space_group_name_H-M   'P 1'
#
loop_
_entity.id
_entity.type
_entity.pdbx_description
1 polymer ?
#
loop_
_entity_poly.entity_id
_entity_poly.type
_entity_poly.pdbx_seq_one_letter_code
_entity_poly.pdbx_strand_id
1 'polypeptide(L)' 'MDQFSKDVKELFSSKTGQRMLANMKVAYGDRISFSKDPCETAFREGQRSIYLEITNIVEK' A
#
# COMPACT_ATOMS: atom_id res chain seq x y z
N MET A 1 7.53 -9.26 16.32
CA MET A 1 6.63 -8.92 15.21
C MET A 1 5.20 -9.27 15.61
N ASP A 2 4.26 -8.36 15.42
CA ASP A 2 2.88 -8.59 15.80
C ASP A 2 2.16 -9.51 14.78
N GLN A 3 0.95 -9.93 15.13
CA GLN A 3 0.20 -10.86 14.29
C GLN A 3 -0.18 -10.22 12.96
N PHE A 4 -0.49 -8.93 12.97
CA PHE A 4 -0.82 -8.20 11.74
C PHE A 4 0.34 -8.24 10.74
N SER A 5 1.56 -7.96 11.21
CA SER A 5 2.74 -7.96 10.35
C SER A 5 3.03 -9.36 9.80
N LYS A 6 2.84 -10.39 10.60
CA LYS A 6 3.01 -11.77 10.16
C LYS A 6 2.01 -12.12 9.07
N ASP A 7 0.75 -11.74 9.28
CA ASP A 7 -0.31 -12.02 8.31
C ASP A 7 -0.07 -11.28 6.99
N VAL A 8 0.38 -10.04 7.05
CA VAL A 8 0.70 -9.25 5.86
C VAL A 8 1.83 -9.93 5.08
N LYS A 9 2.89 -10.35 5.75
CA LYS A 9 4.01 -11.02 5.08
C LYS A 9 3.56 -12.31 4.43
N GLU A 10 2.76 -13.11 5.13
CA GLU A 10 2.27 -14.38 4.60
C GLU A 10 1.40 -14.16 3.37
N LEU A 11 0.46 -13.23 3.46
CA LEU A 11 -0.48 -12.94 2.36
C LEU A 11 0.27 -12.47 1.11
N PHE A 12 1.20 -11.54 1.26
CA PHE A 12 1.87 -10.92 0.13
C PHE A 12 3.15 -11.65 -0.31
N SER A 13 3.48 -12.79 0.31
CA SER A 13 4.56 -13.63 -0.18
C SER A 13 4.09 -14.62 -1.25
N SER A 14 2.79 -14.84 -1.39
CA SER A 14 2.23 -15.68 -2.45
C SER A 14 2.32 -14.96 -3.80
N LYS A 15 2.22 -15.72 -4.91
CA LYS A 15 2.20 -15.13 -6.25
C LYS A 15 1.05 -14.16 -6.43
N THR A 16 -0.12 -14.53 -5.94
CA THR A 16 -1.30 -13.66 -6.02
C THR A 16 -1.10 -12.39 -5.20
N GLY A 17 -0.56 -12.51 -3.99
CA GLY A 17 -0.28 -11.37 -3.13
C GLY A 17 0.73 -10.43 -3.76
N GLN A 18 1.79 -10.97 -4.36
CA GLN A 18 2.79 -10.15 -5.04
C GLN A 18 2.20 -9.40 -6.23
N ARG A 19 1.32 -10.06 -6.97
CA ARG A 19 0.64 -9.43 -8.10
C ARG A 19 -0.31 -8.33 -7.63
N MET A 20 -1.04 -8.56 -6.54
CA MET A 20 -1.89 -7.53 -5.93
C MET A 20 -1.07 -6.33 -5.51
N LEU A 21 0.08 -6.56 -4.87
CA LEU A 21 0.93 -5.49 -4.39
C LEU A 21 1.47 -4.66 -5.57
N ALA A 22 1.83 -5.31 -6.67
CA ALA A 22 2.27 -4.61 -7.87
C ALA A 22 1.14 -3.73 -8.46
N ASN A 23 -0.08 -4.23 -8.47
CA ASN A 23 -1.25 -3.46 -8.91
C ASN A 23 -1.52 -2.28 -7.98
N MET A 24 -1.38 -2.49 -6.67
CA MET A 24 -1.55 -1.43 -5.69
C MET A 24 -0.49 -0.33 -5.85
N LYS A 25 0.72 -0.71 -6.22
CA LYS A 25 1.78 0.25 -6.50
C LYS A 25 1.37 1.20 -7.62
N VAL A 26 0.82 0.67 -8.71
CA VAL A 26 0.33 1.47 -9.83
C VAL A 26 -0.84 2.34 -9.38
N ALA A 27 -1.77 1.77 -8.63
CA ALA A 27 -2.99 2.47 -8.25
C ALA A 27 -2.76 3.54 -7.18
N TYR A 28 -1.89 3.27 -6.20
CA TYR A 28 -1.77 4.12 -5.01
C TYR A 28 -0.35 4.66 -4.79
N GLY A 29 0.67 3.88 -5.13
CA GLY A 29 2.05 4.20 -4.78
C GLY A 29 2.70 5.21 -5.71
N ASP A 30 2.43 5.09 -7.00
CA ASP A 30 3.06 5.93 -8.03
C ASP A 30 2.24 7.14 -8.42
N ARG A 31 1.03 7.26 -7.88
CA ARG A 31 0.16 8.40 -8.17
C ARG A 31 0.63 9.66 -7.47
N ILE A 32 0.50 10.79 -8.17
CA ILE A 32 0.66 12.10 -7.54
C ILE A 32 -0.53 12.31 -6.61
N SER A 33 -0.26 12.48 -5.31
CA SER A 33 -1.34 12.65 -4.34
C SER A 33 -1.95 14.04 -4.36
N PHE A 34 -1.22 15.03 -4.88
CA PHE A 34 -1.70 16.40 -4.90
C PHE A 34 -2.87 16.57 -5.86
N SER A 35 -3.88 17.33 -5.41
CA SER A 35 -5.05 17.70 -6.18
C SER A 35 -5.48 19.12 -5.78
N LYS A 36 -6.28 19.77 -6.62
CA LYS A 36 -6.84 21.08 -6.31
C LYS A 36 -7.86 20.99 -5.17
N ASP A 37 -8.47 19.83 -4.99
CA ASP A 37 -9.42 19.60 -3.90
C ASP A 37 -8.67 19.06 -2.68
N PRO A 38 -8.64 19.81 -1.56
CA PRO A 38 -7.95 19.34 -0.35
C PRO A 38 -8.49 18.03 0.19
N CYS A 39 -9.80 17.78 0.07
CA CYS A 39 -10.38 16.51 0.53
C CYS A 39 -9.91 15.36 -0.33
N GLU A 40 -9.81 15.53 -1.64
CA GLU A 40 -9.31 14.51 -2.54
C GLU A 40 -7.83 14.24 -2.28
N THR A 41 -7.05 15.29 -2.05
CA THR A 41 -5.63 15.14 -1.71
C THR A 41 -5.47 14.33 -0.42
N ALA A 42 -6.24 14.63 0.61
CA ALA A 42 -6.20 13.92 1.87
C ALA A 42 -6.57 12.45 1.68
N PHE A 43 -7.57 12.17 0.85
CA PHE A 43 -8.01 10.81 0.56
C PHE A 43 -6.90 10.01 -0.14
N ARG A 44 -6.26 10.61 -1.14
CA ARG A 44 -5.16 9.96 -1.87
C ARG A 44 -3.95 9.74 -0.98
N GLU A 45 -3.64 10.69 -0.10
CA GLU A 45 -2.55 10.53 0.87
C GLU A 45 -2.82 9.37 1.82
N GLY A 46 -4.07 9.19 2.25
CA GLY A 46 -4.46 8.07 3.09
C GLY A 46 -4.25 6.74 2.38
N GLN A 47 -4.67 6.64 1.13
CA GLN A 47 -4.48 5.42 0.32
C GLN A 47 -3.00 5.10 0.15
N ARG A 48 -2.21 6.11 -0.17
CA ARG A 48 -0.77 5.95 -0.34
C ARG A 48 -0.10 5.53 0.97
N SER A 49 -0.52 6.11 2.07
CA SER A 49 0.02 5.80 3.40
C SER A 49 -0.18 4.33 3.75
N ILE A 50 -1.38 3.79 3.51
CA ILE A 50 -1.68 2.38 3.76
C ILE A 50 -0.82 1.49 2.86
N TYR A 51 -0.71 1.81 1.58
CA TYR A 51 0.14 1.06 0.67
C TYR A 51 1.59 1.03 1.14
N LEU A 52 2.13 2.17 1.55
CA LEU A 52 3.51 2.28 2.04
C LEU A 52 3.72 1.48 3.32
N GLU A 53 2.73 1.46 4.21
CA GLU A 53 2.80 0.65 5.42
C GLU A 53 2.91 -0.84 5.09
N ILE A 54 2.08 -1.31 4.16
CA ILE A 54 2.10 -2.71 3.74
C ILE A 54 3.44 -3.06 3.10
N THR A 55 3.93 -2.25 2.17
CA THR A 55 5.21 -2.52 1.52
C THR A 55 6.37 -2.51 2.50
N ASN A 56 6.34 -1.62 3.48
CA ASN A 56 7.37 -1.55 4.51
C ASN A 56 7.40 -2.83 5.34
N ILE A 57 6.26 -3.40 5.66
CA ILE A 57 6.17 -4.68 6.38
C ILE A 57 6.70 -5.82 5.50
N VAL A 58 6.28 -5.87 4.24
CA VAL A 58 6.64 -6.95 3.33
C VAL A 58 8.14 -6.97 3.04
N GLU A 59 8.75 -5.78 2.90
CA GLU A 59 10.17 -5.67 2.54
C GLU A 59 11.13 -5.86 3.72
N LYS A 60 10.62 -5.92 4.93
CA LYS A 60 11.44 -6.26 6.09
C LYS A 60 11.70 -7.80 6.17
#